data_fad798e8bca8ff74a30bbc7832af186b
#
_entry.id   fad798e8bca8ff74a30bbc7832af186b
#
_cell.length_a   1.000
_cell.length_b   1.000
_cell.length_c   1.000
_cell.angle_alpha   90.00
_cell.angle_beta   90.00
_cell.angle_gamma   90.00
#
_symmetry.space_group_name_H-M   'P 1'
#
loop_
_entity.id
_entity.type
_entity.pdbx_description
1 polymer ?
#
loop_
_entity_poly.entity_id
_entity_poly.type
_entity_poly.pdbx_seq_one_letter_code
_entity_poly.pdbx_strand_id
1 'polypeptide(L)'
;MIHLQTLGRVGLRAAGAGRAPSLQTRPKDLALLTYLAAGPSGFRRRDQLLGLFWPDLDAAHGRNALSQALHRLRAALPSGILVVGGREEVGLSSDRLTCDAVSFERHLRAGELNAALRLYEGEFLDGFHAPGAGPEFDHWVLCERERLHRLAFNAVLVLVDVEEKSGSEETAIASLRRALELRPCDETICRRLIEALTAAGDRSGALAEYDRFARQLRDDYGLSPSADTRALPEAIRQHEASAGRPRRPRGHAPSPGVYEAYLKGRYFTSTIEQTALGLEYLQRAIAGESAYAPAHAATAMSVANLAIMGHLTPHDAKARASGAAARAIELDPTLCEAHTAAAMTSMIFDWNWSRAEREFRIGISLDPNSSDAHAYFAQFLCAVARPDEGVAEAEAAQRLDPLGPWANFTLGWTLFRARRHAESVERLRTLLELYPHFAYAHLFLAENHVSAGAYAEAVEACRAALEILPDEQLLLGLTACVLGLSGAEDLARPLRRRLEALMHSREVCPGHLAAAHLGLADRDRAFECWEAMCRNRSALACLVPADPLYDCVRTDPRFGELFDRMRIPRPGPEGAIRSDRATKRMSTGSTHQNDVGGRPEGTHRTN
;
A
#
# COMPACT_ATOMS: atom_id res chain seq x y z
N MET A 1 37.35 3.18 6.89
CA MET A 1 35.87 3.09 6.78
C MET A 1 35.42 1.89 7.61
N ILE A 2 34.37 2.03 8.40
CA ILE A 2 33.76 0.95 9.19
C ILE A 2 32.48 0.53 8.49
N HIS A 3 32.27 -0.78 8.41
CA HIS A 3 31.02 -1.34 7.88
C HIS A 3 30.21 -1.93 9.03
N LEU A 4 29.03 -1.40 9.28
CA LEU A 4 28.03 -1.96 10.18
C LEU A 4 27.20 -2.97 9.38
N GLN A 5 27.30 -4.23 9.74
CA GLN A 5 26.48 -5.30 9.19
C GLN A 5 25.23 -5.44 10.05
N THR A 6 24.05 -5.41 9.41
CA THR A 6 22.73 -5.47 10.05
C THR A 6 21.79 -6.44 9.34
N LEU A 7 22.08 -6.81 8.09
CA LEU A 7 21.33 -7.80 7.31
C LEU A 7 21.92 -9.19 7.54
N GLY A 8 21.23 -10.01 8.33
CA GLY A 8 21.73 -11.25 8.90
C GLY A 8 22.45 -11.01 10.22
N ARG A 9 23.68 -11.54 10.36
CA ARG A 9 24.43 -11.41 11.61
C ARG A 9 24.89 -9.98 11.87
N VAL A 10 24.56 -9.48 13.05
CA VAL A 10 24.95 -8.13 13.46
C VAL A 10 26.44 -8.06 13.81
N GLY A 11 27.14 -7.06 13.25
CA GLY A 11 28.55 -6.90 13.51
C GLY A 11 29.18 -5.65 12.88
N LEU A 12 30.42 -5.39 13.28
CA LEU A 12 31.26 -4.34 12.71
C LEU A 12 32.45 -4.93 12.00
N ARG A 13 32.71 -4.49 10.78
CA ARG A 13 33.90 -4.86 9.99
C ARG A 13 34.70 -3.62 9.64
N ALA A 14 36.01 -3.69 9.71
CA ALA A 14 36.88 -2.64 9.21
C ALA A 14 37.21 -2.90 7.74
N ALA A 15 37.14 -1.86 6.88
CA ALA A 15 37.62 -1.95 5.51
C ALA A 15 39.16 -2.01 5.52
N GLY A 16 39.73 -3.15 5.12
CA GLY A 16 41.19 -3.41 5.07
C GLY A 16 41.65 -4.44 6.09
N ALA A 17 42.94 -4.85 6.01
CA ALA A 17 43.54 -5.87 6.87
C ALA A 17 43.72 -5.48 8.36
N GLY A 18 43.08 -4.39 8.80
CA GLY A 18 43.04 -3.97 10.19
C GLY A 18 42.10 -4.83 11.02
N ARG A 19 42.55 -5.18 12.24
CA ARG A 19 41.71 -5.88 13.23
C ARG A 19 40.42 -5.07 13.41
N ALA A 20 39.23 -5.69 13.13
CA ALA A 20 37.95 -5.08 13.45
C ALA A 20 38.00 -4.59 14.91
N PRO A 21 37.47 -3.40 15.23
CA PRO A 21 37.33 -3.00 16.60
C PRO A 21 36.65 -4.14 17.33
N SER A 22 37.29 -4.72 18.31
CA SER A 22 36.65 -5.72 19.17
C SER A 22 35.66 -4.95 20.03
N LEU A 23 34.52 -4.65 19.43
CA LEU A 23 33.41 -4.11 20.16
C LEU A 23 32.85 -5.23 21.03
N GLN A 24 33.43 -5.43 22.20
CA GLN A 24 32.69 -5.94 23.35
C GLN A 24 31.65 -4.87 23.73
N THR A 25 30.87 -4.42 22.76
CA THR A 25 29.83 -3.45 22.97
C THR A 25 28.68 -4.17 23.66
N ARG A 26 28.18 -3.51 24.68
CA ARG A 26 26.93 -3.93 25.29
C ARG A 26 25.87 -3.97 24.18
N PRO A 27 24.97 -4.96 24.16
CA PRO A 27 23.94 -5.06 23.12
C PRO A 27 23.18 -3.76 22.91
N LYS A 28 22.88 -3.03 23.97
CA LYS A 28 22.20 -1.74 23.93
C LYS A 28 23.00 -0.62 23.24
N ASP A 29 24.31 -0.61 23.37
CA ASP A 29 25.17 0.36 22.67
C ASP A 29 25.22 0.05 21.16
N LEU A 30 25.20 -1.25 20.78
CA LEU A 30 25.12 -1.68 19.40
C LEU A 30 23.74 -1.38 18.79
N ALA A 31 22.66 -1.58 19.56
CA ALA A 31 21.30 -1.19 19.18
C ALA A 31 21.20 0.32 18.89
N LEU A 32 21.77 1.15 19.78
CA LEU A 32 21.82 2.59 19.58
C LEU A 32 22.60 2.97 18.30
N LEU A 33 23.75 2.32 18.07
CA LEU A 33 24.54 2.54 16.85
C LEU A 33 23.76 2.16 15.59
N THR A 34 23.07 1.03 15.62
CA THR A 34 22.23 0.56 14.51
C THR A 34 21.07 1.51 14.22
N TYR A 35 20.38 1.97 15.25
CA TYR A 35 19.28 2.93 15.10
C TYR A 35 19.76 4.27 14.51
N LEU A 36 20.95 4.74 14.91
CA LEU A 36 21.55 5.94 14.33
C LEU A 36 22.00 5.74 12.87
N ALA A 37 22.42 4.51 12.51
CA ALA A 37 22.92 4.21 11.17
C ALA A 37 21.80 3.94 10.15
N ALA A 38 20.76 3.20 10.55
CA ALA A 38 19.70 2.75 9.65
C ALA A 38 18.56 3.77 9.47
N GLY A 39 18.51 4.83 10.24
CA GLY A 39 17.44 5.80 10.18
C GLY A 39 17.51 6.76 8.97
N PRO A 40 16.35 7.30 8.53
CA PRO A 40 16.23 8.11 7.30
C PRO A 40 16.98 9.46 7.34
N SER A 41 17.21 10.04 8.51
CA SER A 41 18.02 11.27 8.68
C SER A 41 19.28 10.98 9.47
N GLY A 42 20.42 11.49 9.04
CA GLY A 42 21.71 11.25 9.69
C GLY A 42 21.83 11.73 11.16
N PHE A 43 20.84 12.49 11.68
CA PHE A 43 20.82 13.01 13.05
C PHE A 43 19.51 12.65 13.76
N ARG A 44 19.62 12.37 15.07
CA ARG A 44 18.49 12.06 15.95
C ARG A 44 18.51 12.95 17.18
N ARG A 45 17.34 13.39 17.62
CA ARG A 45 17.20 14.15 18.85
C ARG A 45 17.45 13.27 20.07
N ARG A 46 18.11 13.82 21.06
CA ARG A 46 18.45 13.10 22.30
C ARG A 46 17.21 12.68 23.07
N ASP A 47 16.14 13.46 23.07
CA ASP A 47 14.86 13.14 23.70
C ASP A 47 14.21 11.89 23.07
N GLN A 48 14.24 11.77 21.74
CA GLN A 48 13.77 10.56 21.02
C GLN A 48 14.58 9.32 21.43
N LEU A 49 15.91 9.45 21.48
CA LEU A 49 16.77 8.34 21.91
C LEU A 49 16.53 7.92 23.36
N LEU A 50 16.16 8.88 24.23
CA LEU A 50 15.82 8.58 25.62
C LEU A 50 14.54 7.77 25.72
N GLY A 51 13.48 8.16 25.02
CA GLY A 51 12.22 7.41 24.98
C GLY A 51 12.41 5.98 24.47
N LEU A 52 13.18 5.83 23.36
CA LEU A 52 13.43 4.51 22.77
C LEU A 52 14.26 3.57 23.64
N PHE A 53 15.33 4.09 24.25
CA PHE A 53 16.33 3.24 24.91
C PHE A 53 16.26 3.24 26.43
N TRP A 54 15.65 4.23 27.05
CA TRP A 54 15.56 4.34 28.51
C TRP A 54 14.20 4.87 28.97
N PRO A 55 13.07 4.25 28.55
CA PRO A 55 11.72 4.75 28.84
C PRO A 55 11.41 4.76 30.35
N ASP A 56 12.01 3.84 31.10
CA ASP A 56 11.78 3.67 32.56
C ASP A 56 12.58 4.63 33.43
N LEU A 57 13.49 5.42 32.85
CA LEU A 57 14.34 6.34 33.58
C LEU A 57 13.77 7.76 33.54
N ASP A 58 13.87 8.47 34.67
CA ASP A 58 13.59 9.90 34.64
C ASP A 58 14.58 10.66 33.72
N ALA A 59 14.22 11.88 33.36
CA ALA A 59 14.95 12.68 32.40
C ALA A 59 16.43 12.95 32.77
N ALA A 60 16.79 12.96 34.07
CA ALA A 60 18.16 13.20 34.51
C ALA A 60 19.01 11.93 34.40
N HIS A 61 18.51 10.82 34.89
CA HIS A 61 19.18 9.51 34.82
C HIS A 61 19.26 9.02 33.38
N GLY A 62 18.21 9.22 32.57
CA GLY A 62 18.20 8.89 31.16
C GLY A 62 19.28 9.66 30.36
N ARG A 63 19.39 10.99 30.55
CA ARG A 63 20.45 11.81 29.91
C ARG A 63 21.86 11.35 30.29
N ASN A 64 22.07 10.96 31.55
CA ASN A 64 23.35 10.40 31.99
C ASN A 64 23.63 9.05 31.31
N ALA A 65 22.64 8.15 31.27
CA ALA A 65 22.75 6.85 30.62
C ALA A 65 23.10 6.96 29.12
N LEU A 66 22.41 7.84 28.39
CA LEU A 66 22.70 8.14 26.99
C LEU A 66 24.11 8.72 26.82
N SER A 67 24.51 9.65 27.67
CA SER A 67 25.85 10.25 27.61
C SER A 67 26.96 9.20 27.83
N GLN A 68 26.75 8.27 28.75
CA GLN A 68 27.66 7.15 28.97
C GLN A 68 27.71 6.19 27.79
N ALA A 69 26.56 5.86 27.17
CA ALA A 69 26.51 5.02 25.98
C ALA A 69 27.27 5.66 24.81
N LEU A 70 27.02 6.96 24.55
CA LEU A 70 27.73 7.72 23.52
C LEU A 70 29.24 7.83 23.82
N HIS A 71 29.64 7.94 25.08
CA HIS A 71 31.05 7.93 25.47
C HIS A 71 31.70 6.59 25.16
N ARG A 72 31.07 5.46 25.52
CA ARG A 72 31.55 4.12 25.17
C ARG A 72 31.67 3.91 23.67
N LEU A 73 30.65 4.32 22.92
CA LEU A 73 30.69 4.25 21.45
C LEU A 73 31.84 5.08 20.85
N ARG A 74 32.11 6.30 21.39
CA ARG A 74 33.27 7.11 20.96
C ARG A 74 34.59 6.47 21.29
N ALA A 75 34.69 5.79 22.41
CA ALA A 75 35.93 5.07 22.79
C ALA A 75 36.16 3.81 21.92
N ALA A 76 35.10 3.17 21.47
CA ALA A 76 35.13 1.94 20.69
C ALA A 76 35.27 2.17 19.18
N LEU A 77 34.79 3.31 18.66
CA LEU A 77 34.80 3.64 17.24
C LEU A 77 35.93 4.64 16.92
N PRO A 78 36.48 4.62 15.70
CA PRO A 78 37.43 5.64 15.26
C PRO A 78 36.86 7.06 15.41
N SER A 79 37.77 8.02 15.68
CA SER A 79 37.37 9.42 15.89
C SER A 79 36.64 9.99 14.68
N GLY A 80 35.56 10.76 14.94
CA GLY A 80 34.78 11.43 13.93
C GLY A 80 33.68 10.59 13.26
N ILE A 81 33.42 9.37 13.74
CA ILE A 81 32.24 8.60 13.32
C ILE A 81 30.99 9.15 13.99
N LEU A 82 31.01 9.35 15.31
CA LEU A 82 29.90 10.00 16.04
C LEU A 82 29.99 11.51 15.91
N VAL A 83 28.97 12.13 15.35
CA VAL A 83 28.83 13.56 15.14
C VAL A 83 27.74 14.10 16.05
N VAL A 84 27.90 15.33 16.54
CA VAL A 84 26.91 16.01 17.38
C VAL A 84 26.43 17.24 16.63
N GLY A 85 25.12 17.30 16.38
CA GLY A 85 24.43 18.47 15.80
C GLY A 85 23.97 19.39 16.92
N GLY A 86 24.75 20.39 17.26
CA GLY A 86 24.44 21.26 18.39
C GLY A 86 24.44 20.56 19.75
N ARG A 87 23.53 20.97 20.66
CA ARG A 87 23.42 20.37 22.01
C ARG A 87 22.43 19.19 22.08
N GLU A 88 21.53 19.08 21.11
CA GLU A 88 20.35 18.21 21.21
C GLU A 88 20.34 17.04 20.22
N GLU A 89 21.24 17.00 19.26
CA GLU A 89 21.23 15.99 18.22
C GLU A 89 22.51 15.16 18.19
N VAL A 90 22.36 13.88 17.82
CA VAL A 90 23.46 12.92 17.63
C VAL A 90 23.25 12.20 16.30
N GLY A 91 24.33 12.05 15.55
CA GLY A 91 24.33 11.38 14.26
C GLY A 91 25.63 10.63 13.98
N LEU A 92 25.71 10.07 12.79
CA LEU A 92 26.90 9.36 12.30
C LEU A 92 27.42 10.02 11.02
N SER A 93 28.73 9.97 10.83
CA SER A 93 29.36 10.42 9.57
C SER A 93 29.24 9.31 8.52
N SER A 94 28.48 9.57 7.46
CA SER A 94 28.29 8.68 6.31
C SER A 94 29.61 8.40 5.55
N ASP A 95 30.59 9.31 5.64
CA ASP A 95 31.89 9.14 4.99
C ASP A 95 32.81 8.16 5.72
N ARG A 96 32.52 7.84 6.98
CA ARG A 96 33.35 7.04 7.84
C ARG A 96 32.73 5.73 8.31
N LEU A 97 31.39 5.67 8.30
CA LEU A 97 30.61 4.47 8.63
C LEU A 97 29.56 4.23 7.55
N THR A 98 29.54 3.02 7.03
CA THR A 98 28.49 2.55 6.12
C THR A 98 27.67 1.45 6.80
N CYS A 99 26.37 1.42 6.52
CA CYS A 99 25.47 0.36 6.96
C CYS A 99 25.02 -0.43 5.72
N ASP A 100 24.99 -1.76 5.83
CA ASP A 100 24.58 -2.64 4.75
C ASP A 100 23.11 -2.44 4.38
N ALA A 101 22.21 -2.26 5.36
CA ALA A 101 20.80 -1.97 5.10
C ALA A 101 20.62 -0.67 4.28
N VAL A 102 21.36 0.39 4.63
CA VAL A 102 21.34 1.66 3.86
C VAL A 102 21.96 1.49 2.47
N SER A 103 23.04 0.70 2.39
CA SER A 103 23.70 0.39 1.10
C SER A 103 22.80 -0.47 0.22
N PHE A 104 22.08 -1.43 0.79
CA PHE A 104 21.08 -2.24 0.12
C PHE A 104 20.00 -1.36 -0.54
N GLU A 105 19.40 -0.44 0.22
CA GLU A 105 18.41 0.48 -0.33
C GLU A 105 18.98 1.42 -1.40
N ARG A 106 20.21 1.89 -1.21
CA ARG A 106 20.87 2.73 -2.22
C ARG A 106 21.07 1.97 -3.53
N HIS A 107 21.51 0.70 -3.48
CA HIS A 107 21.63 -0.14 -4.67
C HIS A 107 20.27 -0.44 -5.30
N LEU A 108 19.23 -0.65 -4.50
CA LEU A 108 17.86 -0.79 -5.04
C LEU A 108 17.41 0.47 -5.78
N ARG A 109 17.59 1.67 -5.18
CA ARG A 109 17.26 2.94 -5.83
C ARG A 109 18.08 3.19 -7.11
N ALA A 110 19.31 2.68 -7.16
CA ALA A 110 20.15 2.72 -8.36
C ALA A 110 19.75 1.66 -9.41
N GLY A 111 18.85 0.72 -9.09
CA GLY A 111 18.48 -0.41 -9.96
C GLY A 111 19.52 -1.52 -10.02
N GLU A 112 20.49 -1.50 -9.14
CA GLU A 112 21.59 -2.48 -9.07
C GLU A 112 21.15 -3.70 -8.26
N LEU A 113 20.10 -4.43 -8.75
CA LEU A 113 19.41 -5.47 -7.99
C LEU A 113 20.35 -6.56 -7.49
N ASN A 114 21.25 -7.05 -8.34
CA ASN A 114 22.22 -8.07 -7.94
C ASN A 114 23.20 -7.58 -6.87
N ALA A 115 23.59 -6.30 -6.90
CA ALA A 115 24.45 -5.72 -5.87
C ALA A 115 23.68 -5.57 -4.56
N ALA A 116 22.42 -5.12 -4.62
CA ALA A 116 21.55 -5.04 -3.45
C ALA A 116 21.34 -6.42 -2.81
N LEU A 117 20.91 -7.41 -3.60
CA LEU A 117 20.60 -8.75 -3.09
C LEU A 117 21.83 -9.49 -2.52
N ARG A 118 23.04 -9.15 -2.96
CA ARG A 118 24.28 -9.67 -2.30
C ARG A 118 24.47 -9.16 -0.89
N LEU A 119 23.94 -7.98 -0.55
CA LEU A 119 24.00 -7.42 0.80
C LEU A 119 22.93 -8.02 1.73
N TYR A 120 21.85 -8.56 1.17
CA TYR A 120 20.77 -9.16 1.94
C TYR A 120 21.11 -10.63 2.27
N GLU A 121 21.95 -10.83 3.31
CA GLU A 121 22.39 -12.16 3.76
C GLU A 121 21.39 -12.83 4.73
N GLY A 122 20.41 -12.09 5.24
CA GLY A 122 19.38 -12.55 6.17
C GLY A 122 18.53 -11.39 6.68
N GLU A 123 17.62 -11.69 7.62
CA GLU A 123 16.75 -10.68 8.20
C GLU A 123 17.51 -9.57 8.93
N PHE A 124 16.93 -8.39 8.95
CA PHE A 124 17.50 -7.25 9.68
C PHE A 124 17.60 -7.57 11.17
N LEU A 125 18.81 -7.45 11.72
CA LEU A 125 19.14 -7.77 13.11
C LEU A 125 18.72 -9.21 13.52
N ASP A 126 19.00 -10.20 12.67
CA ASP A 126 18.63 -11.58 12.94
C ASP A 126 19.27 -12.11 14.23
N GLY A 127 18.43 -12.68 15.12
CA GLY A 127 18.86 -13.20 16.43
C GLY A 127 19.40 -12.15 17.39
N PHE A 128 19.36 -10.84 17.05
CA PHE A 128 19.82 -9.78 17.92
C PHE A 128 18.75 -9.34 18.90
N HIS A 129 19.12 -9.29 20.19
CA HIS A 129 18.29 -8.76 21.26
C HIS A 129 19.06 -7.72 22.06
N ALA A 130 18.41 -6.60 22.41
CA ALA A 130 18.98 -5.51 23.19
C ALA A 130 18.30 -5.39 24.57
N PRO A 131 18.72 -6.15 25.60
CA PRO A 131 18.09 -6.11 26.90
C PRO A 131 18.05 -4.70 27.48
N GLY A 132 16.86 -4.27 27.91
CA GLY A 132 16.63 -2.94 28.49
C GLY A 132 16.50 -1.80 27.48
N ALA A 133 16.39 -2.07 26.18
CA ALA A 133 15.77 -1.15 25.24
C ALA A 133 14.26 -1.14 25.44
N GLY A 134 13.59 -0.04 25.07
CA GLY A 134 12.13 0.07 25.20
C GLY A 134 11.38 -0.76 24.15
N PRO A 135 10.09 -1.05 24.39
CA PRO A 135 9.25 -1.78 23.45
C PRO A 135 9.15 -1.09 22.08
N GLU A 136 9.28 0.23 22.04
CA GLU A 136 9.29 1.01 20.80
C GLU A 136 10.52 0.69 19.93
N PHE A 137 11.66 0.37 20.54
CA PHE A 137 12.83 -0.08 19.79
C PHE A 137 12.60 -1.46 19.19
N ASP A 138 12.04 -2.40 19.94
CA ASP A 138 11.72 -3.75 19.44
C ASP A 138 10.68 -3.67 18.31
N HIS A 139 9.69 -2.81 18.45
CA HIS A 139 8.70 -2.55 17.41
C HIS A 139 9.35 -1.96 16.15
N TRP A 140 10.23 -0.97 16.28
CA TRP A 140 10.97 -0.42 15.15
C TRP A 140 11.80 -1.50 14.44
N VAL A 141 12.46 -2.38 15.18
CA VAL A 141 13.22 -3.50 14.58
C VAL A 141 12.31 -4.41 13.77
N LEU A 142 11.12 -4.76 14.29
CA LEU A 142 10.15 -5.58 13.57
C LEU A 142 9.67 -4.90 12.28
N CYS A 143 9.35 -3.61 12.34
CA CYS A 143 8.93 -2.83 11.16
C CYS A 143 10.04 -2.77 10.10
N GLU A 144 11.29 -2.50 10.51
CA GLU A 144 12.43 -2.44 9.58
C GLU A 144 12.75 -3.82 9.00
N ARG A 145 12.64 -4.89 9.79
CA ARG A 145 12.81 -6.26 9.32
C ARG A 145 11.84 -6.58 8.20
N GLU A 146 10.54 -6.36 8.44
CA GLU A 146 9.50 -6.60 7.45
C GLU A 146 9.64 -5.71 6.21
N ARG A 147 9.99 -4.42 6.39
CA ARG A 147 10.20 -3.49 5.29
C ARG A 147 11.36 -3.91 4.38
N LEU A 148 12.51 -4.27 4.96
CA LEU A 148 13.69 -4.70 4.20
C LEU A 148 13.48 -6.08 3.57
N HIS A 149 12.81 -6.99 4.27
CA HIS A 149 12.45 -8.30 3.74
C HIS A 149 11.57 -8.18 2.49
N ARG A 150 10.54 -7.34 2.54
CA ARG A 150 9.68 -7.05 1.39
C ARG A 150 10.45 -6.44 0.22
N LEU A 151 11.35 -5.48 0.50
CA LEU A 151 12.18 -4.90 -0.55
C LEU A 151 13.07 -5.96 -1.20
N ALA A 152 13.67 -6.87 -0.42
CA ALA A 152 14.47 -7.97 -0.94
C ALA A 152 13.62 -8.93 -1.79
N PHE A 153 12.46 -9.33 -1.30
CA PHE A 153 11.55 -10.19 -2.03
C PHE A 153 11.11 -9.58 -3.36
N ASN A 154 10.69 -8.32 -3.36
CA ASN A 154 10.31 -7.60 -4.58
C ASN A 154 11.48 -7.49 -5.57
N ALA A 155 12.69 -7.24 -5.08
CA ALA A 155 13.88 -7.20 -5.92
C ALA A 155 14.18 -8.55 -6.58
N VAL A 156 13.98 -9.66 -5.86
CA VAL A 156 14.12 -11.01 -6.42
C VAL A 156 13.06 -11.26 -7.49
N LEU A 157 11.79 -10.89 -7.26
CA LEU A 157 10.72 -11.05 -8.25
C LEU A 157 11.01 -10.29 -9.54
N VAL A 158 11.48 -9.04 -9.40
CA VAL A 158 11.92 -8.24 -10.54
C VAL A 158 13.04 -8.94 -11.31
N LEU A 159 14.00 -9.52 -10.59
CA LEU A 159 15.10 -10.26 -11.20
C LEU A 159 14.60 -11.50 -11.94
N VAL A 160 13.70 -12.29 -11.34
CA VAL A 160 13.02 -13.43 -11.98
C VAL A 160 12.37 -13.01 -13.29
N ASP A 161 11.59 -11.91 -13.27
CA ASP A 161 10.89 -11.43 -14.47
C ASP A 161 11.86 -10.99 -15.58
N VAL A 162 13.02 -10.42 -15.23
CA VAL A 162 14.09 -10.08 -16.17
C VAL A 162 14.71 -11.33 -16.78
N GLU A 163 15.04 -12.32 -15.94
CA GLU A 163 15.71 -13.54 -16.33
C GLU A 163 14.83 -14.44 -17.20
N GLU A 164 13.54 -14.60 -16.85
CA GLU A 164 12.56 -15.31 -17.67
C GLU A 164 12.40 -14.68 -19.06
N LYS A 165 12.32 -13.35 -19.13
CA LYS A 165 12.17 -12.62 -20.40
C LYS A 165 13.43 -12.64 -21.26
N SER A 166 14.60 -12.66 -20.64
CA SER A 166 15.89 -12.78 -21.37
C SER A 166 16.16 -14.20 -21.86
N GLY A 167 15.33 -15.19 -21.46
CA GLY A 167 15.52 -16.60 -21.80
C GLY A 167 16.62 -17.27 -20.98
N SER A 168 17.04 -16.66 -19.87
CA SER A 168 18.06 -17.18 -18.96
C SER A 168 17.41 -18.15 -17.95
N GLU A 169 16.98 -19.33 -18.43
CA GLU A 169 16.20 -20.29 -17.66
C GLU A 169 16.88 -20.72 -16.35
N GLU A 170 18.20 -20.96 -16.38
CA GLU A 170 18.95 -21.41 -15.20
C GLU A 170 19.02 -20.33 -14.10
N THR A 171 19.22 -19.07 -14.46
CA THR A 171 19.25 -17.96 -13.50
C THR A 171 17.86 -17.66 -12.97
N ALA A 172 16.82 -17.73 -13.80
CA ALA A 172 15.43 -17.57 -13.36
C ALA A 172 15.02 -18.64 -12.35
N ILE A 173 15.39 -19.90 -12.56
CA ILE A 173 15.19 -21.00 -11.59
C ILE A 173 15.90 -20.70 -10.27
N ALA A 174 17.16 -20.21 -10.32
CA ALA A 174 17.90 -19.86 -9.12
C ALA A 174 17.24 -18.69 -8.36
N SER A 175 16.78 -17.67 -9.07
CA SER A 175 16.07 -16.52 -8.48
C SER A 175 14.71 -16.92 -7.91
N LEU A 176 13.95 -17.80 -8.58
CA LEU A 176 12.69 -18.36 -8.05
C LEU A 176 12.90 -19.17 -6.76
N ARG A 177 13.96 -19.98 -6.70
CA ARG A 177 14.32 -20.68 -5.46
C ARG A 177 14.62 -19.71 -4.34
N ARG A 178 15.37 -18.63 -4.62
CA ARG A 178 15.65 -17.58 -3.64
C ARG A 178 14.39 -16.84 -3.19
N ALA A 179 13.43 -16.61 -4.09
CA ALA A 179 12.13 -16.05 -3.72
C ALA A 179 11.37 -16.96 -2.75
N LEU A 180 11.41 -18.30 -2.96
CA LEU A 180 10.82 -19.27 -2.02
C LEU A 180 11.59 -19.40 -0.70
N GLU A 181 12.90 -19.12 -0.67
CA GLU A 181 13.64 -19.01 0.60
C GLU A 181 13.15 -17.82 1.44
N LEU A 182 12.82 -16.72 0.79
CA LEU A 182 12.22 -15.55 1.45
C LEU A 182 10.77 -15.76 1.83
N ARG A 183 9.98 -16.43 0.99
CA ARG A 183 8.56 -16.76 1.24
C ARG A 183 8.26 -18.23 0.92
N PRO A 184 8.51 -19.13 1.87
CA PRO A 184 8.46 -20.59 1.62
C PRO A 184 7.09 -21.13 1.22
N CYS A 185 6.00 -20.45 1.60
CA CYS A 185 4.64 -20.88 1.31
C CYS A 185 3.94 -20.02 0.23
N ASP A 186 4.71 -19.29 -0.60
CA ASP A 186 4.15 -18.54 -1.72
C ASP A 186 3.83 -19.49 -2.88
N GLU A 187 2.54 -19.79 -3.03
CA GLU A 187 2.05 -20.74 -4.03
C GLU A 187 2.26 -20.26 -5.47
N THR A 188 2.22 -18.97 -5.71
CA THR A 188 2.44 -18.38 -7.03
C THR A 188 3.89 -18.57 -7.49
N ILE A 189 4.83 -18.32 -6.60
CA ILE A 189 6.26 -18.54 -6.86
C ILE A 189 6.56 -20.01 -7.05
N CYS A 190 5.97 -20.88 -6.22
CA CYS A 190 6.11 -22.32 -6.36
C CYS A 190 5.64 -22.82 -7.73
N ARG A 191 4.49 -22.36 -8.22
CA ARG A 191 4.00 -22.71 -9.57
C ARG A 191 4.95 -22.24 -10.66
N ARG A 192 5.42 -20.98 -10.59
CA ARG A 192 6.41 -20.45 -11.55
C ARG A 192 7.68 -21.31 -11.58
N LEU A 193 8.17 -21.71 -10.39
CA LEU A 193 9.35 -22.58 -10.30
C LEU A 193 9.11 -23.96 -10.93
N ILE A 194 7.97 -24.58 -10.66
CA ILE A 194 7.58 -25.87 -11.24
C ILE A 194 7.47 -25.76 -12.76
N GLU A 195 6.87 -24.70 -13.28
CA GLU A 195 6.74 -24.43 -14.71
C GLU A 195 8.11 -24.19 -15.36
N ALA A 196 8.99 -23.41 -14.70
CA ALA A 196 10.34 -23.14 -15.21
C ALA A 196 11.20 -24.41 -15.25
N LEU A 197 11.16 -25.25 -14.19
CA LEU A 197 11.85 -26.54 -14.17
C LEU A 197 11.32 -27.49 -15.25
N THR A 198 10.00 -27.51 -15.46
CA THR A 198 9.36 -28.34 -16.49
C THR A 198 9.79 -27.88 -17.88
N ALA A 199 9.85 -26.57 -18.12
CA ALA A 199 10.31 -25.98 -19.39
C ALA A 199 11.78 -26.26 -19.65
N ALA A 200 12.63 -26.26 -18.62
CA ALA A 200 14.05 -26.63 -18.69
C ALA A 200 14.26 -28.16 -18.84
N GLY A 201 13.20 -28.97 -18.80
CA GLY A 201 13.27 -30.42 -18.92
C GLY A 201 13.55 -31.17 -17.61
N ASP A 202 13.70 -30.45 -16.48
CA ASP A 202 13.90 -31.05 -15.17
C ASP A 202 12.56 -31.42 -14.50
N ARG A 203 11.90 -32.44 -15.03
CA ARG A 203 10.62 -32.95 -14.51
C ARG A 203 10.73 -33.51 -13.11
N SER A 204 11.87 -34.14 -12.81
CA SER A 204 12.10 -34.72 -11.48
C SER A 204 12.27 -33.62 -10.42
N GLY A 205 12.98 -32.55 -10.75
CA GLY A 205 13.07 -31.35 -9.93
C GLY A 205 11.72 -30.67 -9.73
N ALA A 206 10.93 -30.54 -10.79
CA ALA A 206 9.59 -29.95 -10.71
C ALA A 206 8.65 -30.71 -9.76
N LEU A 207 8.62 -32.04 -9.84
CA LEU A 207 7.82 -32.88 -8.94
C LEU A 207 8.34 -32.83 -7.49
N ALA A 208 9.66 -32.83 -7.29
CA ALA A 208 10.27 -32.72 -5.97
C ALA A 208 9.95 -31.38 -5.28
N GLU A 209 9.93 -30.27 -6.04
CA GLU A 209 9.54 -28.95 -5.53
C GLU A 209 8.06 -28.92 -5.14
N TYR A 210 7.17 -29.49 -5.95
CA TYR A 210 5.76 -29.64 -5.59
C TYR A 210 5.58 -30.42 -4.28
N ASP A 211 6.25 -31.57 -4.15
CA ASP A 211 6.14 -32.42 -2.95
C ASP A 211 6.69 -31.72 -1.71
N ARG A 212 7.74 -30.92 -1.85
CA ARG A 212 8.30 -30.11 -0.77
C ARG A 212 7.32 -29.03 -0.32
N PHE A 213 6.79 -28.28 -1.27
CA PHE A 213 5.81 -27.23 -1.02
C PHE A 213 4.53 -27.75 -0.37
N ALA A 214 3.97 -28.86 -0.90
CA ALA A 214 2.74 -29.46 -0.37
C ALA A 214 2.92 -30.02 1.05
N ARG A 215 4.11 -30.52 1.39
CA ARG A 215 4.44 -30.93 2.77
C ARG A 215 4.54 -29.72 3.67
N GLN A 216 5.31 -28.71 3.29
CA GLN A 216 5.51 -27.51 4.09
C GLN A 216 4.19 -26.78 4.36
N LEU A 217 3.35 -26.61 3.34
CA LEU A 217 2.04 -25.96 3.49
C LEU A 217 1.13 -26.73 4.48
N ARG A 218 1.22 -28.06 4.49
CA ARG A 218 0.49 -28.92 5.43
C ARG A 218 1.04 -28.83 6.84
N ASP A 219 2.38 -28.87 6.97
CA ASP A 219 3.05 -28.92 8.27
C ASP A 219 2.96 -27.57 9.00
N ASP A 220 3.08 -26.45 8.28
CA ASP A 220 3.09 -25.11 8.85
C ASP A 220 1.65 -24.54 9.05
N TYR A 221 0.71 -24.85 8.15
CA TYR A 221 -0.62 -24.22 8.12
C TYR A 221 -1.79 -25.21 8.13
N GLY A 222 -1.55 -26.50 8.03
CA GLY A 222 -2.63 -27.51 7.92
C GLY A 222 -3.40 -27.44 6.60
N LEU A 223 -2.86 -26.75 5.59
CA LEU A 223 -3.51 -26.51 4.30
C LEU A 223 -2.99 -27.47 3.22
N SER A 224 -3.79 -27.61 2.16
CA SER A 224 -3.39 -28.27 0.92
C SER A 224 -3.24 -27.22 -0.19
N PRO A 225 -2.35 -27.44 -1.18
CA PRO A 225 -2.24 -26.56 -2.34
C PRO A 225 -3.57 -26.35 -3.05
N SER A 226 -3.74 -25.24 -3.75
CA SER A 226 -4.92 -24.94 -4.56
C SER A 226 -5.20 -26.02 -5.63
N ALA A 227 -6.39 -26.02 -6.20
CA ALA A 227 -6.78 -26.97 -7.24
C ALA A 227 -5.81 -26.91 -8.45
N ASP A 228 -5.42 -25.72 -8.85
CA ASP A 228 -4.52 -25.47 -9.99
C ASP A 228 -3.12 -26.02 -9.73
N THR A 229 -2.58 -25.81 -8.54
CA THR A 229 -1.26 -26.32 -8.15
C THR A 229 -1.29 -27.84 -7.99
N ARG A 230 -2.39 -28.41 -7.48
CA ARG A 230 -2.57 -29.87 -7.38
C ARG A 230 -2.65 -30.57 -8.74
N ALA A 231 -3.08 -29.87 -9.79
CA ALA A 231 -3.14 -30.41 -11.14
C ALA A 231 -1.75 -30.52 -11.83
N LEU A 232 -0.75 -29.75 -11.38
CA LEU A 232 0.56 -29.70 -12.03
C LEU A 232 1.29 -31.04 -12.08
N PRO A 233 1.39 -31.86 -11.01
CA PRO A 233 2.07 -33.14 -11.07
C PRO A 233 1.49 -34.08 -12.11
N GLU A 234 0.17 -34.11 -12.25
CA GLU A 234 -0.51 -34.95 -13.25
C GLU A 234 -0.24 -34.42 -14.67
N ALA A 235 -0.30 -33.09 -14.87
CA ALA A 235 0.04 -32.48 -16.14
C ALA A 235 1.50 -32.76 -16.55
N ILE A 236 2.45 -32.75 -15.61
CA ILE A 236 3.85 -33.07 -15.84
C ILE A 236 4.03 -34.54 -16.24
N ARG A 237 3.29 -35.49 -15.61
CA ARG A 237 3.34 -36.90 -15.95
C ARG A 237 2.70 -37.21 -17.29
N GLN A 238 1.60 -36.53 -17.66
CA GLN A 238 0.85 -36.77 -18.90
C GLN A 238 1.46 -36.11 -20.14
N HIS A 239 2.47 -35.26 -19.98
CA HIS A 239 3.08 -34.50 -21.09
C HIS A 239 3.92 -35.33 -22.08
N GLU A 240 3.89 -36.66 -21.97
CA GLU A 240 4.40 -37.56 -23.04
C GLU A 240 3.51 -37.59 -24.30
N ALA A 241 2.25 -37.12 -24.20
CA ALA A 241 1.26 -37.28 -25.28
C ALA A 241 0.93 -36.02 -26.11
N SER A 242 1.45 -34.87 -25.79
CA SER A 242 1.11 -33.65 -26.56
C SER A 242 2.23 -32.61 -26.64
N ALA A 243 3.26 -32.94 -27.41
CA ALA A 243 4.13 -31.93 -28.01
C ALA A 243 3.31 -31.12 -29.04
N GLY A 244 2.60 -30.08 -28.59
CA GLY A 244 1.81 -29.29 -29.51
C GLY A 244 0.79 -28.34 -28.91
N ARG A 245 1.06 -27.67 -27.78
CA ARG A 245 0.37 -26.41 -27.51
C ARG A 245 1.22 -25.28 -28.07
N PRO A 246 0.65 -24.39 -28.92
CA PRO A 246 1.40 -23.25 -29.38
C PRO A 246 1.80 -22.41 -28.16
N ARG A 247 3.12 -22.23 -27.98
CA ARG A 247 3.64 -21.15 -27.15
C ARG A 247 2.86 -19.89 -27.53
N ARG A 248 2.21 -19.23 -26.56
CA ARG A 248 1.70 -17.87 -26.75
C ARG A 248 2.77 -17.10 -27.51
N PRO A 249 2.43 -16.35 -28.58
CA PRO A 249 3.41 -15.53 -29.26
C PRO A 249 4.01 -14.61 -28.19
N ARG A 250 5.29 -14.81 -27.88
CA ARG A 250 6.04 -13.89 -27.04
C ARG A 250 6.01 -12.57 -27.78
N GLY A 251 5.28 -11.58 -27.27
CA GLY A 251 5.49 -10.21 -27.66
C GLY A 251 6.99 -9.95 -27.57
N HIS A 252 7.50 -9.14 -28.49
CA HIS A 252 8.92 -8.82 -28.57
C HIS A 252 9.43 -8.48 -27.15
N ALA A 253 10.39 -9.26 -26.63
CA ALA A 253 10.94 -9.01 -25.31
C ALA A 253 11.66 -7.65 -25.35
N PRO A 254 11.31 -6.70 -24.49
CA PRO A 254 11.94 -5.38 -24.51
C PRO A 254 13.44 -5.50 -24.25
N SER A 255 14.21 -4.55 -24.77
CA SER A 255 15.63 -4.50 -24.44
C SER A 255 15.84 -4.38 -22.92
N PRO A 256 16.93 -4.93 -22.34
CA PRO A 256 17.16 -4.91 -20.90
C PRO A 256 17.02 -3.52 -20.27
N GLY A 257 17.50 -2.47 -20.94
CA GLY A 257 17.41 -1.09 -20.45
C GLY A 257 15.97 -0.54 -20.45
N VAL A 258 15.15 -0.92 -21.43
CA VAL A 258 13.72 -0.56 -21.49
C VAL A 258 12.96 -1.24 -20.35
N TYR A 259 13.24 -2.51 -20.15
CA TYR A 259 12.58 -3.27 -19.09
C TYR A 259 12.97 -2.78 -17.69
N GLU A 260 14.26 -2.49 -17.47
CA GLU A 260 14.74 -1.88 -16.23
C GLU A 260 14.05 -0.53 -15.96
N ALA A 261 13.96 0.32 -16.98
CA ALA A 261 13.25 1.60 -16.85
C ALA A 261 11.77 1.41 -16.51
N TYR A 262 11.09 0.46 -17.14
CA TYR A 262 9.70 0.11 -16.82
C TYR A 262 9.53 -0.34 -15.36
N LEU A 263 10.41 -1.21 -14.88
CA LEU A 263 10.34 -1.71 -13.50
C LEU A 263 10.60 -0.62 -12.46
N LYS A 264 11.60 0.24 -12.71
CA LYS A 264 11.81 1.44 -11.89
C LYS A 264 10.58 2.35 -11.91
N GLY A 265 9.99 2.53 -13.08
CA GLY A 265 8.74 3.26 -13.23
C GLY A 265 7.63 2.69 -12.33
N ARG A 266 7.37 1.40 -12.43
CA ARG A 266 6.37 0.72 -11.58
C ARG A 266 6.68 0.81 -10.09
N TYR A 267 7.93 0.63 -9.71
CA TYR A 267 8.37 0.74 -8.32
C TYR A 267 8.07 2.13 -7.75
N PHE A 268 8.50 3.19 -8.44
CA PHE A 268 8.30 4.56 -7.97
C PHE A 268 6.83 5.02 -8.07
N THR A 269 6.02 4.45 -8.96
CA THR A 269 4.58 4.76 -9.01
C THR A 269 3.74 4.01 -7.98
N SER A 270 4.34 3.10 -7.19
CA SER A 270 3.65 2.43 -6.08
C SER A 270 3.45 3.32 -4.85
N THR A 271 4.15 4.46 -4.79
CA THR A 271 4.00 5.49 -3.75
C THR A 271 3.71 6.85 -4.40
N ILE A 272 2.86 7.64 -3.76
CA ILE A 272 2.42 8.93 -4.33
C ILE A 272 3.57 9.92 -4.41
N GLU A 273 4.41 9.97 -3.39
CA GLU A 273 5.55 10.90 -3.29
C GLU A 273 6.55 10.74 -4.43
N GLN A 274 6.65 9.53 -4.97
CA GLN A 274 7.64 9.19 -5.99
C GLN A 274 7.02 8.98 -7.38
N THR A 275 5.71 9.14 -7.53
CA THR A 275 5.00 8.89 -8.80
C THR A 275 5.52 9.75 -9.94
N ALA A 276 5.94 11.00 -9.68
CA ALA A 276 6.54 11.85 -10.71
C ALA A 276 7.83 11.25 -11.26
N LEU A 277 8.71 10.76 -10.38
CA LEU A 277 9.94 10.05 -10.76
C LEU A 277 9.61 8.74 -11.49
N GLY A 278 8.59 8.01 -11.02
CA GLY A 278 8.10 6.81 -11.70
C GLY A 278 7.67 7.07 -13.14
N LEU A 279 6.94 8.16 -13.38
CA LEU A 279 6.53 8.57 -14.72
C LEU A 279 7.72 8.91 -15.62
N GLU A 280 8.79 9.52 -15.11
CA GLU A 280 10.00 9.76 -15.88
C GLU A 280 10.64 8.45 -16.37
N TYR A 281 10.70 7.44 -15.49
CA TYR A 281 11.20 6.12 -15.86
C TYR A 281 10.30 5.41 -16.86
N LEU A 282 8.97 5.48 -16.73
CA LEU A 282 8.03 4.95 -17.72
C LEU A 282 8.19 5.64 -19.08
N GLN A 283 8.40 6.96 -19.10
CA GLN A 283 8.69 7.70 -20.33
C GLN A 283 10.02 7.27 -20.97
N ARG A 284 11.06 7.00 -20.16
CA ARG A 284 12.32 6.43 -20.69
C ARG A 284 12.11 5.05 -21.28
N ALA A 285 11.29 4.21 -20.67
CA ALA A 285 10.94 2.91 -21.23
C ALA A 285 10.24 3.05 -22.59
N ILE A 286 9.26 3.95 -22.69
CA ILE A 286 8.53 4.25 -23.94
C ILE A 286 9.46 4.87 -25.01
N ALA A 287 10.40 5.75 -24.61
CA ALA A 287 11.36 6.35 -25.52
C ALA A 287 12.36 5.32 -26.05
N GLY A 288 12.76 4.34 -25.23
CA GLY A 288 13.62 3.24 -25.66
C GLY A 288 12.90 2.25 -26.58
N GLU A 289 11.62 1.97 -26.31
CA GLU A 289 10.78 1.09 -27.14
C GLU A 289 9.33 1.56 -27.11
N SER A 290 8.93 2.30 -28.14
CA SER A 290 7.58 2.89 -28.25
C SER A 290 6.46 1.85 -28.44
N ALA A 291 6.80 0.60 -28.70
CA ALA A 291 5.87 -0.52 -28.86
C ALA A 291 5.72 -1.35 -27.57
N TYR A 292 6.29 -0.92 -26.44
CA TYR A 292 6.22 -1.66 -25.19
C TYR A 292 4.91 -1.37 -24.43
N ALA A 293 3.86 -2.16 -24.71
CA ALA A 293 2.50 -1.99 -24.18
C ALA A 293 2.42 -1.85 -22.65
N PRO A 294 3.17 -2.64 -21.82
CA PRO A 294 3.10 -2.51 -20.36
C PRO A 294 3.52 -1.13 -19.85
N ALA A 295 4.48 -0.45 -20.48
CA ALA A 295 4.90 0.88 -20.08
C ALA A 295 3.81 1.93 -20.36
N HIS A 296 3.07 1.80 -21.46
CA HIS A 296 1.92 2.65 -21.75
C HIS A 296 0.77 2.41 -20.76
N ALA A 297 0.44 1.17 -20.43
CA ALA A 297 -0.58 0.83 -19.44
C ALA A 297 -0.23 1.40 -18.05
N ALA A 298 1.00 1.19 -17.59
CA ALA A 298 1.49 1.73 -16.32
C ALA A 298 1.48 3.26 -16.30
N THR A 299 1.83 3.92 -17.40
CA THR A 299 1.75 5.38 -17.55
C THR A 299 0.31 5.86 -17.40
N ALA A 300 -0.65 5.20 -18.06
CA ALA A 300 -2.06 5.57 -17.98
C ALA A 300 -2.60 5.47 -16.54
N MET A 301 -2.28 4.38 -15.83
CA MET A 301 -2.69 4.18 -14.43
C MET A 301 -2.06 5.21 -13.49
N SER A 302 -0.76 5.48 -13.64
CA SER A 302 -0.06 6.47 -12.81
C SER A 302 -0.62 7.87 -12.98
N VAL A 303 -0.91 8.28 -14.24
CA VAL A 303 -1.55 9.57 -14.54
C VAL A 303 -2.98 9.63 -13.98
N ALA A 304 -3.74 8.53 -14.07
CA ALA A 304 -5.09 8.44 -13.52
C ALA A 304 -5.08 8.62 -11.98
N ASN A 305 -4.18 7.95 -11.29
CA ASN A 305 -4.02 8.08 -9.84
C ASN A 305 -3.62 9.50 -9.42
N LEU A 306 -2.65 10.11 -10.10
CA LEU A 306 -2.27 11.52 -9.85
C LEU A 306 -3.44 12.49 -10.09
N ALA A 307 -4.30 12.21 -11.06
CA ALA A 307 -5.48 13.03 -11.32
C ALA A 307 -6.54 12.89 -10.21
N ILE A 308 -6.75 11.69 -9.66
CA ILE A 308 -7.64 11.47 -8.51
C ILE A 308 -7.12 12.23 -7.28
N MET A 309 -5.81 12.23 -7.06
CA MET A 309 -5.17 12.97 -5.96
C MET A 309 -5.12 14.48 -6.20
N GLY A 310 -5.45 14.96 -7.41
CA GLY A 310 -5.47 16.38 -7.75
C GLY A 310 -4.11 16.96 -8.14
N HIS A 311 -3.10 16.13 -8.43
CA HIS A 311 -1.76 16.58 -8.82
C HIS A 311 -1.65 16.96 -10.31
N LEU A 312 -2.66 16.66 -11.11
CA LEU A 312 -2.72 16.99 -12.52
C LEU A 312 -4.05 17.67 -12.86
N THR A 313 -4.01 18.62 -13.81
CA THR A 313 -5.24 19.21 -14.33
C THR A 313 -6.10 18.12 -14.99
N PRO A 314 -7.42 18.17 -14.89
CA PRO A 314 -8.31 17.17 -15.52
C PRO A 314 -8.09 17.06 -17.04
N HIS A 315 -7.79 18.19 -17.70
CA HIS A 315 -7.53 18.24 -19.13
C HIS A 315 -6.26 17.49 -19.54
N ASP A 316 -5.14 17.80 -18.89
CA ASP A 316 -3.83 17.18 -19.18
C ASP A 316 -3.82 15.70 -18.79
N ALA A 317 -4.41 15.38 -17.63
CA ALA A 317 -4.53 14.01 -17.16
C ALA A 317 -5.33 13.15 -18.12
N LYS A 318 -6.50 13.64 -18.58
CA LYS A 318 -7.35 12.93 -19.54
C LYS A 318 -6.60 12.64 -20.84
N ALA A 319 -5.99 13.64 -21.44
CA ALA A 319 -5.28 13.49 -22.71
C ALA A 319 -4.16 12.44 -22.61
N ARG A 320 -3.35 12.55 -21.54
CA ARG A 320 -2.21 11.65 -21.30
C ARG A 320 -2.64 10.23 -20.97
N ALA A 321 -3.56 10.06 -20.01
CA ALA A 321 -3.99 8.74 -19.55
C ALA A 321 -4.77 7.99 -20.64
N SER A 322 -5.77 8.65 -21.27
CA SER A 322 -6.57 7.99 -22.31
C SER A 322 -5.75 7.65 -23.56
N GLY A 323 -4.81 8.52 -23.96
CA GLY A 323 -3.90 8.25 -25.06
C GLY A 323 -2.97 7.06 -24.77
N ALA A 324 -2.40 6.99 -23.58
CA ALA A 324 -1.53 5.89 -23.16
C ALA A 324 -2.32 4.56 -23.03
N ALA A 325 -3.53 4.56 -22.45
CA ALA A 325 -4.36 3.37 -22.37
C ALA A 325 -4.78 2.85 -23.75
N ALA A 326 -5.20 3.74 -24.66
CA ALA A 326 -5.54 3.36 -26.01
C ALA A 326 -4.33 2.74 -26.74
N ARG A 327 -3.16 3.35 -26.59
CA ARG A 327 -1.93 2.86 -27.21
C ARG A 327 -1.53 1.49 -26.65
N ALA A 328 -1.71 1.25 -25.35
CA ALA A 328 -1.44 -0.05 -24.74
C ALA A 328 -2.32 -1.17 -25.34
N ILE A 329 -3.64 -0.91 -25.53
CA ILE A 329 -4.56 -1.87 -26.16
C ILE A 329 -4.21 -2.10 -27.65
N GLU A 330 -3.85 -1.05 -28.39
CA GLU A 330 -3.42 -1.18 -29.79
C GLU A 330 -2.18 -2.07 -29.92
N LEU A 331 -1.23 -1.94 -29.01
CA LEU A 331 0.03 -2.69 -29.01
C LEU A 331 -0.15 -4.14 -28.54
N ASP A 332 -0.95 -4.35 -27.50
CA ASP A 332 -1.26 -5.68 -26.97
C ASP A 332 -2.71 -5.75 -26.45
N PRO A 333 -3.65 -6.18 -27.28
CA PRO A 333 -5.06 -6.32 -26.86
C PRO A 333 -5.30 -7.49 -25.89
N THR A 334 -4.27 -8.27 -25.54
CA THR A 334 -4.35 -9.37 -24.58
C THR A 334 -3.75 -9.03 -23.22
N LEU A 335 -3.28 -7.78 -23.05
CA LEU A 335 -2.67 -7.29 -21.83
C LEU A 335 -3.76 -6.85 -20.84
N CYS A 336 -3.88 -7.53 -19.69
CA CYS A 336 -4.84 -7.21 -18.62
C CYS A 336 -4.72 -5.75 -18.17
N GLU A 337 -3.50 -5.27 -17.93
CA GLU A 337 -3.22 -3.91 -17.47
C GLU A 337 -3.67 -2.84 -18.49
N ALA A 338 -3.64 -3.14 -19.78
CA ALA A 338 -4.13 -2.21 -20.81
C ALA A 338 -5.64 -2.01 -20.72
N HIS A 339 -6.40 -3.10 -20.52
CA HIS A 339 -7.84 -3.05 -20.33
C HIS A 339 -8.21 -2.41 -18.99
N THR A 340 -7.48 -2.71 -17.91
CA THR A 340 -7.65 -2.05 -16.60
C THR A 340 -7.44 -0.54 -16.69
N ALA A 341 -6.40 -0.10 -17.40
CA ALA A 341 -6.14 1.32 -17.64
C ALA A 341 -7.23 1.99 -18.48
N ALA A 342 -7.73 1.32 -19.53
CA ALA A 342 -8.83 1.82 -20.34
C ALA A 342 -10.16 1.91 -19.56
N ALA A 343 -10.40 0.95 -18.67
CA ALA A 343 -11.54 0.97 -17.76
C ALA A 343 -11.48 2.17 -16.81
N MET A 344 -10.34 2.37 -16.15
CA MET A 344 -10.12 3.51 -15.24
C MET A 344 -10.31 4.85 -15.96
N THR A 345 -9.69 5.05 -17.12
CA THR A 345 -9.84 6.30 -17.87
C THR A 345 -11.27 6.54 -18.33
N SER A 346 -11.99 5.48 -18.72
CA SER A 346 -13.42 5.56 -19.09
C SER A 346 -14.30 5.93 -17.90
N MET A 347 -13.98 5.45 -16.69
CA MET A 347 -14.70 5.76 -15.45
C MET A 347 -14.46 7.22 -15.03
N ILE A 348 -13.19 7.62 -14.86
CA ILE A 348 -12.87 8.89 -14.16
C ILE A 348 -12.96 10.12 -15.06
N PHE A 349 -12.72 10.02 -16.38
CA PHE A 349 -12.72 11.15 -17.28
C PHE A 349 -13.94 11.20 -18.20
N ASP A 350 -14.40 10.03 -18.69
CA ASP A 350 -15.49 9.97 -19.67
C ASP A 350 -16.86 9.76 -19.02
N TRP A 351 -16.89 9.23 -17.78
CA TRP A 351 -18.09 8.76 -17.10
C TRP A 351 -18.87 7.75 -17.95
N ASN A 352 -18.12 6.95 -18.71
CA ASN A 352 -18.67 5.90 -19.55
C ASN A 352 -18.67 4.56 -18.80
N TRP A 353 -19.66 4.42 -17.91
CA TRP A 353 -19.79 3.30 -16.98
C TRP A 353 -19.86 1.95 -17.68
N SER A 354 -20.62 1.85 -18.79
CA SER A 354 -20.77 0.60 -19.54
C SER A 354 -19.45 0.16 -20.21
N ARG A 355 -18.67 1.12 -20.73
CA ARG A 355 -17.35 0.82 -21.28
C ARG A 355 -16.39 0.43 -20.16
N ALA A 356 -16.36 1.15 -19.06
CA ALA A 356 -15.50 0.87 -17.93
C ALA A 356 -15.73 -0.57 -17.39
N GLU A 357 -16.99 -0.95 -17.15
CA GLU A 357 -17.31 -2.30 -16.67
C GLU A 357 -16.88 -3.38 -17.66
N ARG A 358 -17.14 -3.17 -18.95
CA ARG A 358 -16.72 -4.13 -19.98
C ARG A 358 -15.21 -4.31 -20.02
N GLU A 359 -14.45 -3.22 -19.99
CA GLU A 359 -12.98 -3.28 -20.03
C GLU A 359 -12.41 -3.94 -18.78
N PHE A 360 -12.95 -3.68 -17.56
CA PHE A 360 -12.55 -4.41 -16.35
C PHE A 360 -12.79 -5.90 -16.47
N ARG A 361 -13.97 -6.32 -16.94
CA ARG A 361 -14.30 -7.73 -17.12
C ARG A 361 -13.41 -8.41 -18.16
N ILE A 362 -13.07 -7.71 -19.25
CA ILE A 362 -12.10 -8.22 -20.23
C ILE A 362 -10.73 -8.40 -19.57
N GLY A 363 -10.22 -7.39 -18.86
CA GLY A 363 -8.94 -7.47 -18.17
C GLY A 363 -8.86 -8.67 -17.23
N ILE A 364 -9.85 -8.83 -16.34
CA ILE A 364 -9.93 -9.96 -15.41
C ILE A 364 -10.05 -11.30 -16.15
N SER A 365 -10.77 -11.36 -17.28
CA SER A 365 -10.85 -12.59 -18.08
C SER A 365 -9.52 -12.97 -18.74
N LEU A 366 -8.67 -11.99 -19.05
CA LEU A 366 -7.35 -12.19 -19.62
C LEU A 366 -6.32 -12.63 -18.58
N ASP A 367 -6.39 -12.05 -17.38
CA ASP A 367 -5.59 -12.46 -16.23
C ASP A 367 -6.46 -12.46 -14.94
N PRO A 368 -7.07 -13.61 -14.60
CA PRO A 368 -7.86 -13.75 -13.38
C PRO A 368 -7.04 -13.66 -12.08
N ASN A 369 -5.71 -13.66 -12.17
CA ASN A 369 -4.82 -13.56 -11.02
C ASN A 369 -4.22 -12.14 -10.83
N SER A 370 -4.69 -11.17 -11.59
CA SER A 370 -4.26 -9.79 -11.42
C SER A 370 -4.93 -9.14 -10.21
N SER A 371 -4.21 -9.05 -9.09
CA SER A 371 -4.67 -8.36 -7.88
C SER A 371 -5.05 -6.90 -8.18
N ASP A 372 -4.26 -6.19 -8.99
CA ASP A 372 -4.54 -4.80 -9.37
C ASP A 372 -5.87 -4.68 -10.15
N ALA A 373 -6.16 -5.59 -11.09
CA ALA A 373 -7.40 -5.55 -11.86
C ALA A 373 -8.64 -5.71 -10.98
N HIS A 374 -8.61 -6.68 -10.06
CA HIS A 374 -9.66 -6.88 -9.07
C HIS A 374 -9.81 -5.66 -8.14
N ALA A 375 -8.71 -5.08 -7.65
CA ALA A 375 -8.72 -3.92 -6.77
C ALA A 375 -9.36 -2.69 -7.46
N TYR A 376 -8.98 -2.39 -8.70
CA TYR A 376 -9.57 -1.27 -9.44
C TYR A 376 -11.01 -1.53 -9.86
N PHE A 377 -11.37 -2.78 -10.16
CA PHE A 377 -12.77 -3.13 -10.43
C PHE A 377 -13.64 -2.97 -9.18
N ALA A 378 -13.12 -3.29 -7.99
CA ALA A 378 -13.80 -3.03 -6.72
C ALA A 378 -14.10 -1.53 -6.53
N GLN A 379 -13.16 -0.65 -6.86
CA GLN A 379 -13.40 0.81 -6.80
C GLN A 379 -14.49 1.25 -7.78
N PHE A 380 -14.48 0.74 -9.01
CA PHE A 380 -15.55 0.99 -9.99
C PHE A 380 -16.91 0.55 -9.46
N LEU A 381 -17.00 -0.66 -8.88
CA LEU A 381 -18.27 -1.19 -8.36
C LEU A 381 -18.83 -0.31 -7.23
N CYS A 382 -17.96 0.20 -6.35
CA CYS A 382 -18.39 1.21 -5.36
C CYS A 382 -18.91 2.49 -6.01
N ALA A 383 -18.22 3.01 -7.04
CA ALA A 383 -18.61 4.23 -7.72
C ALA A 383 -19.98 4.10 -8.41
N VAL A 384 -20.35 2.91 -8.86
CA VAL A 384 -21.67 2.62 -9.45
C VAL A 384 -22.71 2.06 -8.47
N ALA A 385 -22.53 2.31 -7.17
CA ALA A 385 -23.40 1.91 -6.08
C ALA A 385 -23.67 0.37 -5.98
N ARG A 386 -22.64 -0.43 -6.26
CA ARG A 386 -22.62 -1.90 -6.10
C ARG A 386 -21.54 -2.33 -5.10
N PRO A 387 -21.55 -1.80 -3.85
CA PRO A 387 -20.43 -1.99 -2.92
C PRO A 387 -20.25 -3.44 -2.47
N ASP A 388 -21.32 -4.25 -2.38
CA ASP A 388 -21.21 -5.66 -1.97
C ASP A 388 -20.42 -6.49 -3.01
N GLU A 389 -20.64 -6.24 -4.31
CA GLU A 389 -19.84 -6.83 -5.38
C GLU A 389 -18.40 -6.29 -5.34
N GLY A 390 -18.25 -5.00 -5.01
CA GLY A 390 -16.95 -4.38 -4.81
C GLY A 390 -16.15 -5.06 -3.68
N VAL A 391 -16.80 -5.40 -2.57
CA VAL A 391 -16.15 -6.15 -1.47
C VAL A 391 -15.67 -7.52 -1.94
N ALA A 392 -16.48 -8.26 -2.71
CA ALA A 392 -16.07 -9.57 -3.23
C ALA A 392 -14.83 -9.49 -4.14
N GLU A 393 -14.74 -8.46 -4.99
CA GLU A 393 -13.58 -8.20 -5.84
C GLU A 393 -12.35 -7.75 -5.02
N ALA A 394 -12.54 -6.89 -4.01
CA ALA A 394 -11.48 -6.47 -3.12
C ALA A 394 -10.93 -7.63 -2.27
N GLU A 395 -11.79 -8.56 -1.82
CA GLU A 395 -11.37 -9.79 -1.17
C GLU A 395 -10.59 -10.70 -2.14
N ALA A 396 -10.98 -10.76 -3.42
CA ALA A 396 -10.22 -11.47 -4.44
C ALA A 396 -8.82 -10.85 -4.61
N ALA A 397 -8.73 -9.52 -4.72
CA ALA A 397 -7.46 -8.81 -4.79
C ALA A 397 -6.55 -9.13 -3.58
N GLN A 398 -7.10 -9.10 -2.37
CA GLN A 398 -6.36 -9.38 -1.14
C GLN A 398 -5.94 -10.85 -1.04
N ARG A 399 -6.74 -11.82 -1.50
CA ARG A 399 -6.31 -13.22 -1.59
C ARG A 399 -5.18 -13.44 -2.58
N LEU A 400 -5.16 -12.69 -3.69
CA LEU A 400 -4.10 -12.77 -4.71
C LEU A 400 -2.81 -12.09 -4.28
N ASP A 401 -2.91 -11.02 -3.49
CA ASP A 401 -1.77 -10.30 -2.91
C ASP A 401 -2.03 -10.00 -1.41
N PRO A 402 -1.88 -11.01 -0.52
CA PRO A 402 -2.24 -10.89 0.90
C PRO A 402 -1.44 -9.82 1.65
N LEU A 403 -0.21 -9.56 1.21
CA LEU A 403 0.68 -8.58 1.82
C LEU A 403 0.77 -7.27 1.02
N GLY A 404 0.15 -7.18 -0.14
CA GLY A 404 0.15 -5.98 -0.97
C GLY A 404 -0.55 -4.81 -0.27
N PRO A 405 0.13 -3.65 -0.09
CA PRO A 405 -0.48 -2.51 0.58
C PRO A 405 -1.72 -2.01 -0.16
N TRP A 406 -1.69 -2.03 -1.48
CA TRP A 406 -2.82 -1.59 -2.31
C TRP A 406 -4.04 -2.50 -2.20
N ALA A 407 -3.86 -3.83 -2.24
CA ALA A 407 -4.93 -4.79 -2.10
C ALA A 407 -5.60 -4.69 -0.72
N ASN A 408 -4.79 -4.64 0.35
CA ASN A 408 -5.30 -4.50 1.72
C ASN A 408 -5.97 -3.15 1.96
N PHE A 409 -5.40 -2.06 1.44
CA PHE A 409 -6.03 -0.74 1.48
C PHE A 409 -7.37 -0.73 0.75
N THR A 410 -7.41 -1.28 -0.47
CA THR A 410 -8.65 -1.33 -1.27
C THR A 410 -9.74 -2.12 -0.56
N LEU A 411 -9.41 -3.22 0.11
CA LEU A 411 -10.40 -3.97 0.89
C LEU A 411 -10.95 -3.12 2.05
N GLY A 412 -10.10 -2.48 2.85
CA GLY A 412 -10.53 -1.59 3.93
C GLY A 412 -11.39 -0.42 3.41
N TRP A 413 -10.96 0.23 2.33
CA TRP A 413 -11.66 1.32 1.67
C TRP A 413 -13.03 0.88 1.11
N THR A 414 -13.10 -0.30 0.47
CA THR A 414 -14.33 -0.85 -0.10
C THR A 414 -15.34 -1.22 0.99
N LEU A 415 -14.88 -1.81 2.10
CA LEU A 415 -15.69 -2.11 3.29
C LEU A 415 -16.28 -0.83 3.89
N PHE A 416 -15.51 0.27 3.97
CA PHE A 416 -16.03 1.58 4.38
C PHE A 416 -17.15 2.04 3.46
N ARG A 417 -16.98 1.96 2.14
CA ARG A 417 -18.01 2.31 1.14
C ARG A 417 -19.25 1.42 1.23
N ALA A 418 -19.07 0.16 1.61
CA ALA A 418 -20.16 -0.78 1.89
C ALA A 418 -20.81 -0.57 3.27
N ARG A 419 -20.37 0.44 4.05
CA ARG A 419 -20.82 0.75 5.42
C ARG A 419 -20.56 -0.38 6.44
N ARG A 420 -19.63 -1.27 6.13
CA ARG A 420 -19.14 -2.33 7.02
C ARG A 420 -18.00 -1.78 7.88
N HIS A 421 -18.30 -0.74 8.67
CA HIS A 421 -17.31 0.09 9.38
C HIS A 421 -16.41 -0.72 10.31
N ALA A 422 -16.95 -1.67 11.08
CA ALA A 422 -16.16 -2.48 12.00
C ALA A 422 -15.10 -3.33 11.27
N GLU A 423 -15.48 -3.95 10.17
CA GLU A 423 -14.57 -4.76 9.35
C GLU A 423 -13.55 -3.89 8.62
N SER A 424 -13.97 -2.70 8.14
CA SER A 424 -13.05 -1.71 7.56
C SER A 424 -11.96 -1.31 8.55
N VAL A 425 -12.34 -0.97 9.79
CA VAL A 425 -11.38 -0.60 10.85
C VAL A 425 -10.40 -1.73 11.13
N GLU A 426 -10.88 -2.97 11.25
CA GLU A 426 -10.03 -4.14 11.47
C GLU A 426 -9.00 -4.30 10.34
N ARG A 427 -9.43 -4.23 9.09
CA ARG A 427 -8.55 -4.35 7.91
C ARG A 427 -7.53 -3.23 7.79
N LEU A 428 -7.96 -1.99 8.02
CA LEU A 428 -7.05 -0.83 7.99
C LEU A 428 -6.02 -0.89 9.14
N ARG A 429 -6.40 -1.39 10.33
CA ARG A 429 -5.46 -1.61 11.42
C ARG A 429 -4.43 -2.69 11.06
N THR A 430 -4.87 -3.83 10.53
CA THR A 430 -3.97 -4.88 10.04
C THR A 430 -3.01 -4.34 8.95
N LEU A 431 -3.51 -3.49 8.04
CA LEU A 431 -2.66 -2.81 7.07
C LEU A 431 -1.61 -1.93 7.76
N LEU A 432 -1.98 -1.17 8.78
CA LEU A 432 -1.06 -0.29 9.50
C LEU A 432 -0.06 -1.03 10.41
N GLU A 433 -0.39 -2.22 10.86
CA GLU A 433 0.60 -3.12 11.50
C GLU A 433 1.72 -3.49 10.54
N LEU A 434 1.39 -3.72 9.25
CA LEU A 434 2.37 -4.03 8.20
C LEU A 434 3.03 -2.78 7.61
N TYR A 435 2.29 -1.67 7.53
CA TYR A 435 2.69 -0.42 6.85
C TYR A 435 2.35 0.80 7.71
N PRO A 436 3.05 1.06 8.81
CA PRO A 436 2.71 2.14 9.76
C PRO A 436 2.67 3.54 9.14
N HIS A 437 3.42 3.74 8.05
CA HIS A 437 3.48 5.02 7.33
C HIS A 437 2.55 5.10 6.11
N PHE A 438 1.51 4.29 6.06
CA PHE A 438 0.52 4.38 4.98
C PHE A 438 -0.54 5.45 5.33
N ALA A 439 -0.26 6.71 4.99
CA ALA A 439 -1.05 7.88 5.40
C ALA A 439 -2.56 7.76 5.09
N TYR A 440 -2.91 7.18 3.94
CA TYR A 440 -4.32 7.01 3.55
C TYR A 440 -5.07 6.01 4.43
N ALA A 441 -4.42 4.99 4.98
CA ALA A 441 -5.07 4.09 5.94
C ALA A 441 -5.43 4.82 7.23
N HIS A 442 -4.56 5.70 7.74
CA HIS A 442 -4.89 6.56 8.86
C HIS A 442 -6.06 7.50 8.56
N LEU A 443 -6.10 8.09 7.35
CA LEU A 443 -7.21 8.94 6.93
C LEU A 443 -8.54 8.17 6.92
N PHE A 444 -8.59 6.98 6.29
CA PHE A 444 -9.82 6.19 6.23
C PHE A 444 -10.21 5.56 7.57
N LEU A 445 -9.27 5.34 8.49
CA LEU A 445 -9.59 5.07 9.89
C LEU A 445 -10.31 6.26 10.53
N ALA A 446 -9.82 7.48 10.30
CA ALA A 446 -10.46 8.68 10.81
C ALA A 446 -11.89 8.84 10.29
N GLU A 447 -12.14 8.59 9.00
CA GLU A 447 -13.49 8.61 8.41
C GLU A 447 -14.42 7.55 9.02
N ASN A 448 -13.91 6.33 9.24
CA ASN A 448 -14.66 5.28 9.94
C ASN A 448 -15.01 5.69 11.38
N HIS A 449 -14.06 6.27 12.09
CA HIS A 449 -14.25 6.73 13.47
C HIS A 449 -15.30 7.85 13.57
N VAL A 450 -15.30 8.82 12.64
CA VAL A 450 -16.37 9.84 12.55
C VAL A 450 -17.73 9.19 12.32
N SER A 451 -17.82 8.25 11.39
CA SER A 451 -19.07 7.54 11.09
C SER A 451 -19.60 6.74 12.30
N ALA A 452 -18.70 6.30 13.19
CA ALA A 452 -19.02 5.59 14.43
C ALA A 452 -19.24 6.53 15.63
N GLY A 453 -19.03 7.86 15.48
CA GLY A 453 -19.09 8.84 16.58
C GLY A 453 -17.88 8.79 17.53
N ALA A 454 -16.82 8.10 17.15
CA ALA A 454 -15.56 7.96 17.91
C ALA A 454 -14.62 9.15 17.56
N TYR A 455 -15.01 10.35 17.98
CA TYR A 455 -14.38 11.60 17.52
C TYR A 455 -12.94 11.79 18.03
N ALA A 456 -12.61 11.30 19.21
CA ALA A 456 -11.25 11.39 19.75
C ALA A 456 -10.28 10.55 18.92
N GLU A 457 -10.65 9.32 18.60
CA GLU A 457 -9.90 8.41 17.74
C GLU A 457 -9.76 8.95 16.31
N ALA A 458 -10.81 9.62 15.80
CA ALA A 458 -10.76 10.28 14.51
C ALA A 458 -9.70 11.38 14.47
N VAL A 459 -9.62 12.22 15.51
CA VAL A 459 -8.62 13.30 15.63
C VAL A 459 -7.20 12.73 15.68
N GLU A 460 -6.95 11.67 16.44
CA GLU A 460 -5.63 11.03 16.51
C GLU A 460 -5.22 10.42 15.17
N ALA A 461 -6.13 9.74 14.50
CA ALA A 461 -5.86 9.17 13.17
C ALA A 461 -5.58 10.27 12.12
N CYS A 462 -6.29 11.41 12.17
CA CYS A 462 -6.01 12.58 11.35
C CYS A 462 -4.60 13.14 11.59
N ARG A 463 -4.17 13.20 12.85
CA ARG A 463 -2.82 13.67 13.20
C ARG A 463 -1.76 12.75 12.62
N ALA A 464 -1.91 11.44 12.79
CA ALA A 464 -0.98 10.47 12.22
C ALA A 464 -0.87 10.57 10.69
N ALA A 465 -1.99 10.74 9.97
CA ALA A 465 -1.98 10.93 8.53
C ALA A 465 -1.18 12.18 8.11
N LEU A 466 -1.38 13.31 8.79
CA LEU A 466 -0.71 14.58 8.48
C LEU A 466 0.76 14.63 8.90
N GLU A 467 1.18 13.83 9.89
CA GLU A 467 2.60 13.68 10.24
C GLU A 467 3.38 12.98 9.13
N ILE A 468 2.74 12.05 8.40
CA ILE A 468 3.36 11.32 7.30
C ILE A 468 3.39 12.16 6.02
N LEU A 469 2.27 12.78 5.63
CA LEU A 469 2.11 13.57 4.41
C LEU A 469 1.48 14.94 4.70
N PRO A 470 2.27 15.88 5.23
CA PRO A 470 1.72 17.13 5.76
C PRO A 470 1.15 18.08 4.70
N ASP A 471 1.60 18.01 3.44
CA ASP A 471 1.21 18.93 2.36
C ASP A 471 0.39 18.25 1.25
N GLU A 472 -0.08 17.00 1.50
CA GLU A 472 -0.90 16.30 0.53
C GLU A 472 -2.33 16.88 0.51
N GLN A 473 -2.76 17.38 -0.65
CA GLN A 473 -4.01 18.14 -0.75
C GLN A 473 -5.27 17.30 -0.44
N LEU A 474 -5.28 16.02 -0.80
CA LEU A 474 -6.38 15.11 -0.47
C LEU A 474 -6.48 14.94 1.05
N LEU A 475 -5.33 14.71 1.71
CA LEU A 475 -5.28 14.58 3.16
C LEU A 475 -5.72 15.87 3.86
N LEU A 476 -5.21 17.02 3.42
CA LEU A 476 -5.60 18.31 3.98
C LEU A 476 -7.11 18.54 3.90
N GLY A 477 -7.71 18.24 2.74
CA GLY A 477 -9.14 18.45 2.51
C GLY A 477 -10.02 17.52 3.33
N LEU A 478 -9.77 16.21 3.26
CA LEU A 478 -10.56 15.20 3.98
C LEU A 478 -10.32 15.24 5.49
N THR A 479 -9.07 15.46 5.93
CA THR A 479 -8.78 15.66 7.36
C THR A 479 -9.49 16.89 7.93
N ALA A 480 -9.51 18.02 7.19
CA ALA A 480 -10.27 19.19 7.61
C ALA A 480 -11.78 18.88 7.72
N CYS A 481 -12.33 18.06 6.81
CA CYS A 481 -13.70 17.59 6.89
C CYS A 481 -13.95 16.75 8.15
N VAL A 482 -13.14 15.72 8.37
CA VAL A 482 -13.23 14.83 9.53
C VAL A 482 -13.12 15.58 10.85
N LEU A 483 -12.14 16.47 10.98
CA LEU A 483 -11.95 17.28 12.19
C LEU A 483 -13.13 18.20 12.45
N GLY A 484 -13.66 18.85 11.41
CA GLY A 484 -14.84 19.70 11.54
C GLY A 484 -16.09 18.92 11.95
N LEU A 485 -16.35 17.77 11.34
CA LEU A 485 -17.45 16.88 11.72
C LEU A 485 -17.30 16.30 13.13
N SER A 486 -16.07 16.19 13.64
CA SER A 486 -15.74 15.79 15.01
C SER A 486 -15.85 16.93 16.02
N GLY A 487 -16.23 18.15 15.60
CA GLY A 487 -16.29 19.34 16.46
C GLY A 487 -14.95 20.01 16.74
N ALA A 488 -13.86 19.55 16.11
CA ALA A 488 -12.52 20.12 16.27
C ALA A 488 -12.23 21.21 15.20
N GLU A 489 -13.13 22.20 15.09
CA GLU A 489 -13.03 23.26 14.08
C GLU A 489 -11.73 24.08 14.16
N ASP A 490 -11.19 24.28 15.36
CA ASP A 490 -9.93 25.02 15.54
C ASP A 490 -8.75 24.32 14.88
N LEU A 491 -8.79 22.98 14.75
CA LEU A 491 -7.80 22.21 14.01
C LEU A 491 -8.13 22.15 12.51
N ALA A 492 -9.40 22.16 12.12
CA ALA A 492 -9.85 22.10 10.73
C ALA A 492 -9.56 23.42 9.97
N ARG A 493 -9.80 24.59 10.58
CA ARG A 493 -9.62 25.91 9.95
C ARG A 493 -8.19 26.17 9.43
N PRO A 494 -7.11 25.83 10.16
CA PRO A 494 -5.74 25.95 9.65
C PRO A 494 -5.48 25.08 8.41
N LEU A 495 -6.01 23.85 8.37
CA LEU A 495 -5.82 22.95 7.23
C LEU A 495 -6.50 23.48 5.97
N ARG A 496 -7.75 23.98 6.09
CA ARG A 496 -8.43 24.64 4.98
C ARG A 496 -7.62 25.83 4.46
N ARG A 497 -7.13 26.72 5.36
CA ARG A 497 -6.29 27.87 4.96
C ARG A 497 -5.01 27.41 4.25
N ARG A 498 -4.40 26.33 4.73
CA ARG A 498 -3.21 25.75 4.10
C ARG A 498 -3.52 25.22 2.70
N LEU A 499 -4.65 24.54 2.53
CA LEU A 499 -5.12 24.07 1.24
C LEU A 499 -5.41 25.22 0.27
N GLU A 500 -6.06 26.29 0.74
CA GLU A 500 -6.28 27.53 -0.04
C GLU A 500 -4.94 28.21 -0.42
N ALA A 501 -3.97 28.24 0.48
CA ALA A 501 -2.65 28.81 0.19
C ALA A 501 -1.91 28.04 -0.90
N LEU A 502 -2.09 26.70 -1.00
CA LEU A 502 -1.50 25.89 -2.06
C LEU A 502 -1.98 26.29 -3.46
N MET A 503 -3.19 26.89 -3.59
CA MET A 503 -3.71 27.38 -4.88
C MET A 503 -2.85 28.48 -5.51
N HIS A 504 -1.98 29.13 -4.74
CA HIS A 504 -1.06 30.14 -5.26
C HIS A 504 0.18 29.53 -5.95
N SER A 505 0.49 28.26 -5.66
CA SER A 505 1.70 27.58 -6.13
C SER A 505 1.41 26.38 -7.05
N ARG A 506 0.22 25.79 -6.93
CA ARG A 506 -0.21 24.64 -7.71
C ARG A 506 -1.73 24.60 -7.86
N GLU A 507 -2.22 23.83 -8.81
CA GLU A 507 -3.65 23.55 -8.92
C GLU A 507 -4.10 22.69 -7.74
N VAL A 508 -5.24 23.06 -7.14
CA VAL A 508 -5.89 22.31 -6.06
C VAL A 508 -7.22 21.79 -6.58
N CYS A 509 -7.46 20.49 -6.39
CA CYS A 509 -8.72 19.87 -6.79
C CYS A 509 -9.89 20.51 -6.02
N PRO A 510 -10.94 21.06 -6.71
CA PRO A 510 -12.07 21.65 -6.03
C PRO A 510 -12.79 20.70 -5.07
N GLY A 511 -12.73 19.38 -5.31
CA GLY A 511 -13.33 18.37 -4.42
C GLY A 511 -12.70 18.33 -3.04
N HIS A 512 -11.39 18.57 -2.93
CA HIS A 512 -10.70 18.63 -1.63
C HIS A 512 -11.09 19.88 -0.85
N LEU A 513 -11.24 21.03 -1.54
CA LEU A 513 -11.77 22.26 -0.93
C LEU A 513 -13.22 22.09 -0.48
N ALA A 514 -14.04 21.41 -1.28
CA ALA A 514 -15.43 21.12 -0.92
C ALA A 514 -15.52 20.32 0.39
N ALA A 515 -14.67 19.29 0.55
CA ALA A 515 -14.60 18.52 1.79
C ALA A 515 -14.22 19.41 2.99
N ALA A 516 -13.21 20.25 2.85
CA ALA A 516 -12.77 21.16 3.92
C ALA A 516 -13.85 22.19 4.31
N HIS A 517 -14.58 22.75 3.34
CA HIS A 517 -15.71 23.66 3.60
C HIS A 517 -16.86 22.93 4.29
N LEU A 518 -17.18 21.69 3.85
CA LEU A 518 -18.23 20.89 4.45
C LEU A 518 -18.00 20.62 5.94
N GLY A 519 -16.78 20.23 6.31
CA GLY A 519 -16.40 19.99 7.70
C GLY A 519 -16.57 21.23 8.58
N LEU A 520 -16.41 22.42 8.02
CA LEU A 520 -16.61 23.70 8.70
C LEU A 520 -18.05 24.25 8.58
N ALA A 521 -19.01 23.38 8.23
CA ALA A 521 -20.41 23.70 8.04
C ALA A 521 -20.72 24.77 6.96
N ASP A 522 -19.77 25.12 6.11
CA ASP A 522 -19.92 26.04 4.99
C ASP A 522 -20.43 25.28 3.76
N ARG A 523 -21.70 24.87 3.82
CA ARG A 523 -22.34 24.05 2.79
C ARG A 523 -22.36 24.72 1.42
N ASP A 524 -22.62 26.02 1.38
CA ASP A 524 -22.76 26.72 0.11
C ASP A 524 -21.44 26.74 -0.66
N ARG A 525 -20.34 27.02 0.03
CA ARG A 525 -19.00 26.92 -0.56
C ARG A 525 -18.63 25.48 -0.95
N ALA A 526 -19.02 24.50 -0.17
CA ALA A 526 -18.81 23.10 -0.52
C ALA A 526 -19.51 22.75 -1.83
N PHE A 527 -20.77 23.17 -2.03
CA PHE A 527 -21.50 22.94 -3.27
C PHE A 527 -20.92 23.71 -4.46
N GLU A 528 -20.50 24.98 -4.27
CA GLU A 528 -19.79 25.75 -5.32
C GLU A 528 -18.52 24.99 -5.80
N CYS A 529 -17.75 24.46 -4.86
CA CYS A 529 -16.55 23.67 -5.18
C CYS A 529 -16.89 22.35 -5.88
N TRP A 530 -17.92 21.62 -5.45
CA TRP A 530 -18.35 20.39 -6.15
C TRP A 530 -18.91 20.68 -7.54
N GLU A 531 -19.62 21.79 -7.75
CA GLU A 531 -20.02 22.22 -9.08
C GLU A 531 -18.81 22.49 -10.00
N ALA A 532 -17.79 23.18 -9.47
CA ALA A 532 -16.55 23.39 -10.20
C ALA A 532 -15.85 22.06 -10.53
N MET A 533 -15.77 21.12 -9.57
CA MET A 533 -15.23 19.79 -9.76
C MET A 533 -15.93 19.03 -10.89
N CYS A 534 -17.25 19.03 -10.90
CA CYS A 534 -18.05 18.36 -11.95
C CYS A 534 -17.94 19.07 -13.30
N ARG A 535 -17.91 20.41 -13.31
CA ARG A 535 -17.75 21.22 -14.54
C ARG A 535 -16.40 20.96 -15.19
N ASN A 536 -15.36 20.87 -14.39
CA ASN A 536 -13.99 20.61 -14.84
C ASN A 536 -13.72 19.12 -15.13
N ARG A 537 -14.69 18.24 -14.87
CA ARG A 537 -14.54 16.79 -14.98
C ARG A 537 -13.32 16.26 -14.22
N SER A 538 -13.14 16.71 -12.99
CA SER A 538 -12.10 16.19 -12.10
C SER A 538 -12.25 14.69 -11.91
N ALA A 539 -11.14 13.97 -11.91
CA ALA A 539 -11.12 12.51 -11.75
C ALA A 539 -11.77 12.04 -10.42
N LEU A 540 -11.66 12.84 -9.36
CA LEU A 540 -12.26 12.55 -8.05
C LEU A 540 -13.79 12.56 -8.09
N ALA A 541 -14.43 13.25 -9.03
CA ALA A 541 -15.88 13.47 -9.04
C ALA A 541 -16.70 12.18 -8.93
N CYS A 542 -16.27 11.13 -9.62
CA CYS A 542 -16.98 9.84 -9.65
C CYS A 542 -16.93 9.06 -8.32
N LEU A 543 -16.05 9.42 -7.40
CA LEU A 543 -15.89 8.75 -6.11
C LEU A 543 -16.68 9.40 -4.97
N VAL A 544 -17.08 10.67 -5.13
CA VAL A 544 -17.78 11.46 -4.10
C VAL A 544 -19.19 10.92 -3.80
N PRO A 545 -20.04 10.56 -4.78
CA PRO A 545 -21.44 10.17 -4.51
C PRO A 545 -21.58 8.94 -3.63
N ALA A 546 -20.63 8.01 -3.68
CA ALA A 546 -20.67 6.77 -2.91
C ALA A 546 -20.02 6.91 -1.52
N ASP A 547 -19.45 8.06 -1.17
CA ASP A 547 -18.69 8.26 0.06
C ASP A 547 -19.60 8.47 1.28
N PRO A 548 -19.50 7.61 2.33
CA PRO A 548 -20.24 7.79 3.56
C PRO A 548 -19.94 9.10 4.30
N LEU A 549 -18.75 9.69 4.12
CA LEU A 549 -18.37 10.97 4.74
C LEU A 549 -19.35 12.10 4.39
N TYR A 550 -19.99 12.02 3.21
CA TYR A 550 -20.93 13.04 2.72
C TYR A 550 -22.42 12.73 3.00
N ASP A 551 -22.72 11.77 3.87
CA ASP A 551 -24.09 11.42 4.23
C ASP A 551 -24.85 12.58 4.85
N CYS A 552 -24.14 13.48 5.57
CA CYS A 552 -24.73 14.68 6.19
C CYS A 552 -25.35 15.69 5.20
N VAL A 553 -25.03 15.57 3.91
CA VAL A 553 -25.58 16.43 2.83
C VAL A 553 -26.32 15.64 1.75
N ARG A 554 -26.45 14.33 1.88
CA ARG A 554 -27.07 13.46 0.86
C ARG A 554 -28.53 13.76 0.64
N THR A 555 -29.23 14.32 1.64
CA THR A 555 -30.64 14.75 1.55
C THR A 555 -30.81 16.15 0.96
N ASP A 556 -29.74 16.92 0.76
CA ASP A 556 -29.81 18.21 0.08
C ASP A 556 -30.07 17.98 -1.41
N PRO A 557 -31.14 18.60 -2.00
CA PRO A 557 -31.47 18.40 -3.42
C PRO A 557 -30.31 18.69 -4.37
N ARG A 558 -29.46 19.68 -4.02
CA ARG A 558 -28.29 20.06 -4.82
C ARG A 558 -27.31 18.90 -4.98
N PHE A 559 -27.18 18.02 -3.96
CA PHE A 559 -26.30 16.86 -4.02
C PHE A 559 -26.76 15.88 -5.11
N GLY A 560 -28.05 15.58 -5.16
CA GLY A 560 -28.62 14.70 -6.19
C GLY A 560 -28.48 15.29 -7.60
N GLU A 561 -28.89 16.55 -7.80
CA GLU A 561 -28.82 17.25 -9.09
C GLU A 561 -27.39 17.32 -9.65
N LEU A 562 -26.38 17.52 -8.76
CA LEU A 562 -24.99 17.63 -9.14
C LEU A 562 -24.48 16.32 -9.76
N PHE A 563 -24.80 15.19 -9.16
CA PHE A 563 -24.29 13.89 -9.57
C PHE A 563 -25.17 13.17 -10.61
N ASP A 564 -26.43 13.60 -10.81
CA ASP A 564 -27.26 13.12 -11.92
C ASP A 564 -26.63 13.44 -13.29
N ARG A 565 -25.83 14.51 -13.37
CA ARG A 565 -25.08 14.88 -14.60
C ARG A 565 -24.06 13.80 -15.01
N MET A 566 -23.56 13.02 -14.07
CA MET A 566 -22.63 11.92 -14.36
C MET A 566 -23.35 10.66 -14.83
N ARG A 567 -24.67 10.60 -14.75
CA ARG A 567 -25.49 9.45 -15.15
C ARG A 567 -24.98 8.14 -14.53
N ILE A 568 -24.63 8.21 -13.24
CA ILE A 568 -24.19 7.01 -12.50
C ILE A 568 -25.34 6.00 -12.52
N PRO A 569 -25.08 4.73 -12.90
CA PRO A 569 -26.12 3.70 -12.89
C PRO A 569 -26.75 3.60 -11.49
N ARG A 570 -28.06 3.69 -11.41
CA ARG A 570 -28.78 3.44 -10.15
C ARG A 570 -28.98 1.94 -9.99
N PRO A 571 -28.78 1.36 -8.81
CA PRO A 571 -29.11 -0.03 -8.59
C PRO A 571 -30.60 -0.24 -8.91
N GLY A 572 -30.91 -1.33 -9.60
CA GLY A 572 -32.30 -1.69 -9.90
C GLY A 572 -33.11 -1.91 -8.62
N PRO A 573 -34.45 -1.99 -8.70
CA PRO A 573 -35.35 -2.05 -7.54
C PRO A 573 -35.07 -3.22 -6.56
N GLU A 574 -34.33 -4.24 -6.96
CA GLU A 574 -33.90 -5.33 -6.09
C GLU A 574 -32.78 -4.94 -5.09
N GLY A 575 -31.98 -3.92 -5.38
CA GLY A 575 -30.95 -3.40 -4.48
C GLY A 575 -31.51 -2.47 -3.39
N ALA A 576 -32.63 -1.79 -3.65
CA ALA A 576 -33.25 -0.85 -2.71
C ALA A 576 -33.95 -1.53 -1.51
N ILE A 577 -34.33 -2.80 -1.62
CA ILE A 577 -35.12 -3.51 -0.59
C ILE A 577 -34.25 -3.94 0.60
N ARG A 578 -32.93 -4.04 0.46
CA ARG A 578 -32.04 -4.44 1.56
C ARG A 578 -31.62 -3.29 2.49
N SER A 579 -31.51 -2.05 1.99
CA SER A 579 -31.15 -0.89 2.80
C SER A 579 -32.28 -0.42 3.73
N ASP A 580 -33.55 -0.52 3.29
CA ASP A 580 -34.72 -0.09 4.09
C ASP A 580 -35.03 -1.02 5.27
N ARG A 581 -34.62 -2.30 5.22
CA ARG A 581 -34.82 -3.23 6.36
C ARG A 581 -33.82 -3.03 7.48
N ALA A 582 -32.63 -2.51 7.23
CA ALA A 582 -31.64 -2.20 8.24
C ALA A 582 -31.99 -0.92 9.00
N THR A 583 -32.49 0.11 8.31
CA THR A 583 -32.87 1.40 8.93
C THR A 583 -34.16 1.29 9.77
N LYS A 584 -35.12 0.43 9.38
CA LYS A 584 -36.36 0.21 10.17
C LYS A 584 -36.15 -0.60 11.47
N ARG A 585 -35.05 -1.33 11.62
CA ARG A 585 -34.75 -2.02 12.89
C ARG A 585 -34.12 -1.12 13.95
N MET A 586 -33.57 0.04 13.59
CA MET A 586 -33.00 1.00 14.54
C MET A 586 -34.00 2.08 15.03
N SER A 587 -35.15 2.25 14.38
CA SER A 587 -36.13 3.28 14.76
C SER A 587 -37.28 2.79 15.66
N THR A 588 -37.32 1.50 16.06
CA THR A 588 -38.41 0.94 16.91
C THR A 588 -37.96 0.53 18.32
N GLY A 589 -36.83 1.03 18.78
CA GLY A 589 -36.23 0.70 20.07
C GLY A 589 -36.17 1.86 21.08
N SER A 590 -37.22 2.71 21.18
CA SER A 590 -37.30 3.67 22.30
C SER A 590 -38.73 4.20 22.43
N THR A 591 -39.55 3.52 23.20
CA THR A 591 -40.60 4.08 24.08
C THR A 591 -41.24 2.94 24.85
N HIS A 592 -40.82 2.70 26.08
CA HIS A 592 -41.66 2.16 27.10
C HIS A 592 -41.44 2.97 28.39
N GLN A 593 -42.36 3.88 28.58
CA GLN A 593 -42.58 4.58 29.86
C GLN A 593 -43.45 3.70 30.75
N ASN A 594 -43.11 3.71 32.02
CA ASN A 594 -43.83 3.11 33.16
C ASN A 594 -45.33 3.40 33.16
N ASP A 595 -46.12 2.39 33.49
CA ASP A 595 -47.26 2.65 34.40
C ASP A 595 -47.52 1.47 35.33
N VAL A 596 -47.82 1.83 36.59
CA VAL A 596 -47.98 1.01 37.77
C VAL A 596 -49.50 0.75 37.95
N GLY A 597 -49.87 -0.46 38.37
CA GLY A 597 -51.10 -0.59 39.13
C GLY A 597 -52.04 -1.74 38.79
N GLY A 598 -52.21 -2.65 39.73
CA GLY A 598 -53.49 -3.34 39.93
C GLY A 598 -53.50 -4.87 39.71
N ARG A 599 -53.29 -5.63 40.79
CA ARG A 599 -53.95 -6.94 41.03
C ARG A 599 -55.43 -6.72 41.30
N PRO A 600 -56.41 -7.69 41.27
CA PRO A 600 -56.25 -9.06 41.73
C PRO A 600 -57.07 -10.18 41.00
N GLU A 601 -56.72 -11.40 41.40
CA GLU A 601 -57.57 -12.58 41.67
C GLU A 601 -58.47 -13.23 40.60
N GLY A 602 -58.28 -14.52 40.47
CA GLY A 602 -59.47 -15.36 40.38
C GLY A 602 -59.41 -16.56 39.42
N THR A 603 -59.02 -17.75 39.97
CA THR A 603 -59.68 -19.05 39.88
C THR A 603 -59.73 -19.85 38.55
N HIS A 604 -59.15 -21.04 38.64
CA HIS A 604 -59.65 -22.38 38.34
C HIS A 604 -59.86 -22.92 36.90
N ARG A 605 -59.12 -24.01 36.76
CA ARG A 605 -59.51 -25.40 36.31
C ARG A 605 -59.38 -25.76 34.83
N THR A 606 -58.49 -26.77 34.70
CA THR A 606 -58.64 -28.10 34.06
C THR A 606 -59.11 -28.16 32.59
N ASN A 607 -58.29 -28.60 31.71
CA ASN A 607 -58.01 -29.99 31.32
C ASN A 607 -56.72 -30.03 30.50
#